data_b97cb09345206d0c37f743b81c6e282a
#
_entry.id   b97cb09345206d0c37f743b81c6e282a
#
_cell.length_a   1.000
_cell.length_b   1.000
_cell.length_c   1.000
_cell.angle_alpha   90.00
_cell.angle_beta   90.00
_cell.angle_gamma   90.00
#
_symmetry.space_group_name_H-M   'P 1'
#
loop_
_entity.id
_entity.type
_entity.pdbx_description
1 polymer ?
#
loop_
_entity_poly.entity_id
_entity_poly.type
_entity_poly.pdbx_seq_one_letter_code
_entity_poly.pdbx_strand_id
1 'polypeptide(L)'
;MGMRHKVFLDQRQKDVYSCRKCGTHLATHDQMKSTNFTGRHGVAYLFLSVVNVYEGDPKERNMLTGRHVVRDLSCMGCMAYVGWTYVKAYARSERYKEGLVILEVSILDRPRK
;
A
#
# COMPACT_ATOMS: atom_id res chain seq x y z
N MET A 1 -6.23 -6.72 -22.54
CA MET A 1 -5.88 -6.60 -21.14
C MET A 1 -6.78 -7.50 -20.30
N GLY A 2 -6.21 -8.34 -19.48
CA GLY A 2 -6.97 -9.24 -18.64
C GLY A 2 -7.74 -8.50 -17.55
N MET A 3 -8.92 -8.99 -17.24
CA MET A 3 -9.66 -8.49 -16.08
C MET A 3 -9.07 -9.07 -14.81
N ARG A 4 -8.87 -8.20 -13.84
CA ARG A 4 -8.48 -8.65 -12.52
C ARG A 4 -9.72 -8.90 -11.68
N HIS A 5 -9.71 -10.01 -10.95
CA HIS A 5 -10.76 -10.30 -9.99
C HIS A 5 -10.34 -9.78 -8.62
N LYS A 6 -11.29 -9.18 -7.91
CA LYS A 6 -11.04 -8.78 -6.53
C LYS A 6 -10.85 -10.03 -5.66
N VAL A 7 -9.95 -9.91 -4.72
CA VAL A 7 -9.71 -10.91 -3.69
C VAL A 7 -10.47 -10.50 -2.44
N PHE A 8 -11.22 -11.43 -1.85
CA PHE A 8 -11.88 -11.18 -0.57
C PHE A 8 -11.08 -11.88 0.53
N LEU A 9 -10.53 -11.08 1.43
CA LEU A 9 -9.81 -11.60 2.58
C LEU A 9 -10.82 -12.14 3.60
N ASP A 10 -10.37 -13.09 4.44
CA ASP A 10 -11.26 -13.71 5.40
C ASP A 10 -11.69 -12.71 6.47
N GLN A 11 -12.95 -12.29 6.45
CA GLN A 11 -13.51 -11.31 7.37
C GLN A 11 -13.61 -11.83 8.80
N ARG A 12 -13.57 -13.14 9.00
CA ARG A 12 -13.56 -13.72 10.34
C ARG A 12 -12.23 -13.43 11.03
N GLN A 13 -11.19 -13.19 10.26
CA GLN A 13 -9.97 -12.60 10.78
C GLN A 13 -10.22 -11.12 10.90
N LYS A 14 -10.30 -10.62 12.12
CA LYS A 14 -10.63 -9.22 12.42
C LYS A 14 -9.55 -8.22 12.01
N ASP A 15 -8.60 -8.64 11.16
CA ASP A 15 -7.36 -7.92 10.93
C ASP A 15 -7.21 -7.48 9.48
N VAL A 16 -8.32 -7.07 8.87
CA VAL A 16 -8.32 -6.63 7.48
C VAL A 16 -8.30 -5.11 7.41
N TYR A 17 -7.39 -4.58 6.58
CA TYR A 17 -7.36 -3.17 6.22
C TYR A 17 -8.15 -3.00 4.92
N SER A 18 -9.07 -2.04 4.89
CA SER A 18 -9.95 -1.81 3.76
C SER A 18 -9.85 -0.38 3.27
N CYS A 19 -10.23 -0.16 2.01
CA CYS A 19 -10.37 1.19 1.48
C CYS A 19 -11.52 1.90 2.21
N ARG A 20 -11.24 3.04 2.82
CA ARG A 20 -12.25 3.80 3.55
C ARG A 20 -13.40 4.23 2.65
N LYS A 21 -13.11 4.46 1.39
CA LYS A 21 -14.08 5.01 0.43
C LYS A 21 -15.08 3.96 -0.06
N CYS A 22 -14.64 2.72 -0.27
CA CYS A 22 -15.50 1.70 -0.90
C CYS A 22 -15.53 0.35 -0.18
N GLY A 23 -14.71 0.17 0.85
CA GLY A 23 -14.69 -1.07 1.62
C GLY A 23 -13.92 -2.22 1.00
N THR A 24 -13.27 -2.01 -0.15
CA THR A 24 -12.46 -3.05 -0.78
C THR A 24 -11.33 -3.47 0.16
N HIS A 25 -11.17 -4.78 0.36
CA HIS A 25 -10.10 -5.33 1.20
C HIS A 25 -8.74 -5.10 0.54
N LEU A 26 -7.77 -4.61 1.29
CA LEU A 26 -6.44 -4.29 0.74
C LEU A 26 -5.33 -5.11 1.36
N ALA A 27 -5.38 -5.42 2.64
CA ALA A 27 -4.30 -6.14 3.30
C ALA A 27 -4.78 -6.76 4.61
N THR A 28 -4.02 -7.74 5.09
CA THR A 28 -4.20 -8.29 6.43
C THR A 28 -3.10 -7.77 7.36
N HIS A 29 -3.39 -7.73 8.64
CA HIS A 29 -2.45 -7.19 9.64
C HIS A 29 -1.13 -7.97 9.68
N ASP A 30 -1.17 -9.27 9.43
CA ASP A 30 0.04 -10.09 9.44
C ASP A 30 1.02 -9.72 8.32
N GLN A 31 0.58 -8.97 7.34
CA GLN A 31 1.45 -8.47 6.26
C GLN A 31 2.07 -7.12 6.58
N MET A 32 1.69 -6.50 7.70
CA MET A 32 2.25 -5.20 8.07
C MET A 32 3.63 -5.35 8.68
N LYS A 33 4.58 -4.56 8.16
CA LYS A 33 5.97 -4.56 8.62
C LYS A 33 6.28 -3.39 9.55
N SER A 34 5.66 -2.24 9.32
CA SER A 34 5.99 -1.04 10.09
C SER A 34 4.84 -0.04 10.05
N THR A 35 4.65 0.66 11.16
CA THR A 35 3.67 1.74 11.28
C THR A 35 4.35 3.12 11.25
N ASN A 36 5.65 3.18 10.95
CA ASN A 36 6.44 4.39 11.16
C ASN A 36 6.93 4.98 9.83
N PHE A 37 6.00 5.21 8.92
CA PHE A 37 6.27 5.85 7.63
C PHE A 37 5.39 7.08 7.47
N THR A 38 5.78 7.96 6.55
CA THR A 38 5.03 9.16 6.22
C THR A 38 4.72 9.16 4.73
N GLY A 39 3.46 9.38 4.39
CA GLY A 39 2.99 9.49 3.02
C GLY A 39 2.58 10.91 2.67
N ARG A 40 1.83 11.06 1.58
CA ARG A 40 1.33 12.36 1.12
C ARG A 40 0.36 12.99 2.12
N HIS A 41 -0.36 12.16 2.86
CA HIS A 41 -1.47 12.60 3.72
C HIS A 41 -1.21 12.24 5.19
N GLY A 42 0.04 12.18 5.60
CA GLY A 42 0.42 11.90 6.98
C GLY A 42 0.93 10.48 7.16
N VAL A 43 0.54 9.85 8.25
CA VAL A 43 1.06 8.53 8.62
C VAL A 43 0.74 7.49 7.55
N ALA A 44 1.71 6.63 7.30
CA ALA A 44 1.56 5.52 6.36
C ALA A 44 2.16 4.26 6.95
N TYR A 45 1.64 3.10 6.53
CA TYR A 45 2.09 1.80 7.01
C TYR A 45 2.76 1.04 5.89
N LEU A 46 3.82 0.31 6.23
CA LEU A 46 4.57 -0.53 5.29
C LEU A 46 4.06 -1.97 5.40
N PHE A 47 3.74 -2.55 4.23
CA PHE A 47 3.24 -3.92 4.13
C PHE A 47 4.15 -4.76 3.24
N LEU A 48 4.21 -6.08 3.52
CA LEU A 48 4.88 -7.03 2.64
C LEU A 48 4.14 -7.16 1.32
N SER A 49 2.81 -7.22 1.38
CA SER A 49 1.98 -7.32 0.18
C SER A 49 0.59 -6.79 0.45
N VAL A 50 -0.07 -6.38 -0.63
CA VAL A 50 -1.47 -5.95 -0.62
C VAL A 50 -2.19 -6.57 -1.80
N VAL A 51 -3.52 -6.51 -1.79
CA VAL A 51 -4.35 -7.04 -2.86
C VAL A 51 -5.30 -5.96 -3.35
N ASN A 52 -5.95 -6.21 -4.48
CA ASN A 52 -7.03 -5.37 -5.02
C ASN A 52 -6.60 -3.94 -5.34
N VAL A 53 -5.38 -3.80 -5.86
CA VAL A 53 -4.85 -2.50 -6.30
C VAL A 53 -4.36 -2.57 -7.74
N TYR A 54 -4.41 -1.43 -8.42
CA TYR A 54 -3.75 -1.23 -9.70
C TYR A 54 -2.47 -0.47 -9.48
N GLU A 55 -1.42 -0.86 -10.18
CA GLU A 55 -0.12 -0.18 -10.13
C GLU A 55 -0.02 0.79 -11.30
N GLY A 56 0.38 2.01 -10.99
CA GLY A 56 0.66 3.01 -12.01
C GLY A 56 2.04 2.81 -12.64
N ASP A 57 2.41 3.74 -13.52
CA ASP A 57 3.72 3.72 -14.15
C ASP A 57 4.81 4.03 -13.13
N PRO A 58 6.02 3.47 -13.32
CA PRO A 58 7.14 3.78 -12.43
C PRO A 58 7.54 5.24 -12.59
N LYS A 59 7.83 5.90 -11.46
CA LYS A 59 8.33 7.28 -11.45
C LYS A 59 9.39 7.45 -10.40
N GLU A 60 10.35 8.30 -10.69
CA GLU A 60 11.33 8.69 -9.70
C GLU A 60 10.73 9.71 -8.75
N ARG A 61 11.07 9.57 -7.48
CA ARG A 61 10.59 10.48 -6.44
C ARG A 61 11.67 10.69 -5.40
N ASN A 62 11.91 11.96 -5.06
CA ASN A 62 12.79 12.30 -3.95
C ASN A 62 11.98 12.26 -2.67
N MET A 63 12.38 11.38 -1.76
CA MET A 63 11.71 11.17 -0.48
C MET A 63 12.67 11.56 0.64
N LEU A 64 12.14 11.63 1.86
CA LEU A 64 12.95 11.97 3.04
C LEU A 64 14.15 11.03 3.21
N THR A 65 14.00 9.76 2.85
CA THR A 65 15.05 8.75 2.98
C THR A 65 15.85 8.55 1.70
N GLY A 66 15.70 9.45 0.74
CA GLY A 66 16.47 9.43 -0.50
C GLY A 66 15.62 9.21 -1.73
N ARG A 67 16.33 8.99 -2.84
CA ARG A 67 15.70 8.85 -4.16
C ARG A 67 15.21 7.42 -4.36
N HIS A 68 13.98 7.29 -4.85
CA HIS A 68 13.35 5.99 -5.09
C HIS A 68 12.64 6.01 -6.44
N VAL A 69 12.42 4.83 -7.00
CA VAL A 69 11.44 4.62 -8.07
C VAL A 69 10.23 3.95 -7.44
N VAL A 70 9.06 4.51 -7.66
CA VAL A 70 7.81 4.01 -7.08
C VAL A 70 6.73 3.89 -8.14
N ARG A 71 5.71 3.06 -7.84
CA ARG A 71 4.45 3.02 -8.60
C ARG A 71 3.33 3.41 -7.65
N ASP A 72 2.56 4.42 -7.99
CA ASP A 72 1.38 4.77 -7.22
C ASP A 72 0.35 3.66 -7.34
N LEU A 73 -0.41 3.44 -6.27
CA LEU A 73 -1.43 2.41 -6.20
C LEU A 73 -2.80 3.03 -6.11
N SER A 74 -3.74 2.47 -6.87
CA SER A 74 -5.15 2.85 -6.84
C SER A 74 -5.99 1.67 -6.41
N CYS A 75 -7.03 1.93 -5.64
CA CYS A 75 -7.97 0.90 -5.20
C CYS A 75 -8.72 0.33 -6.39
N MET A 76 -8.76 -1.00 -6.50
CA MET A 76 -9.45 -1.67 -7.58
C MET A 76 -10.97 -1.44 -7.54
N GLY A 77 -11.53 -1.16 -6.37
CA GLY A 77 -12.95 -0.95 -6.20
C GLY A 77 -13.43 0.44 -6.59
N CYS A 78 -12.65 1.48 -6.32
CA CYS A 78 -13.10 2.86 -6.54
C CYS A 78 -12.07 3.75 -7.23
N MET A 79 -10.90 3.21 -7.57
CA MET A 79 -9.80 3.91 -8.25
C MET A 79 -9.17 5.04 -7.44
N ALA A 80 -9.51 5.18 -6.16
CA ALA A 80 -8.87 6.18 -5.31
C ALA A 80 -7.41 5.80 -5.05
N TYR A 81 -6.55 6.81 -5.00
CA TYR A 81 -5.16 6.63 -4.59
C TYR A 81 -5.11 6.07 -3.16
N VAL A 82 -4.31 5.03 -2.94
CA VAL A 82 -4.21 4.42 -1.61
C VAL A 82 -2.77 4.33 -1.09
N GLY A 83 -1.77 4.52 -1.94
CA GLY A 83 -0.38 4.43 -1.52
C GLY A 83 0.56 4.23 -2.69
N TRP A 84 1.66 3.54 -2.44
CA TRP A 84 2.62 3.23 -3.50
C TRP A 84 3.40 1.96 -3.17
N THR A 85 4.04 1.40 -4.20
CA THR A 85 5.01 0.32 -4.01
C THR A 85 6.39 0.79 -4.43
N TYR A 86 7.41 0.32 -3.71
CA TYR A 86 8.80 0.66 -4.03
C TYR A 86 9.32 -0.29 -5.11
N VAL A 87 9.73 0.29 -6.24
CA VAL A 87 10.36 -0.48 -7.31
C VAL A 87 11.87 -0.55 -7.09
N LYS A 88 12.47 0.61 -6.72
CA LYS A 88 13.92 0.71 -6.56
C LYS A 88 14.25 1.76 -5.50
N ALA A 89 15.24 1.47 -4.68
CA ALA A 89 15.84 2.42 -3.74
C ALA A 89 17.29 2.62 -4.15
N TYR A 90 17.72 3.88 -4.31
CA TYR A 90 19.10 4.17 -4.72
C TYR A 90 20.07 4.03 -3.57
N ALA A 91 19.67 4.41 -2.35
CA ALA A 91 20.51 4.24 -1.17
C ALA A 91 20.50 2.77 -0.73
N ARG A 92 21.69 2.23 -0.49
CA ARG A 92 21.81 0.83 -0.09
C ARG A 92 21.03 0.53 1.19
N SER A 93 21.04 1.44 2.15
CA SER A 93 20.34 1.28 3.43
C SER A 93 18.82 1.20 3.28
N GLU A 94 18.28 1.63 2.13
CA GLU A 94 16.84 1.65 1.89
C GLU A 94 16.36 0.53 0.96
N ARG A 95 17.27 -0.33 0.50
CA ARG A 95 16.92 -1.39 -0.46
C ARG A 95 15.99 -2.44 0.10
N TYR A 96 15.89 -2.56 1.43
CA TYR A 96 14.95 -3.48 2.05
C TYR A 96 13.49 -3.18 1.66
N LYS A 97 13.22 -1.94 1.24
CA LYS A 97 11.88 -1.52 0.84
C LYS A 97 11.46 -2.03 -0.53
N GLU A 98 12.42 -2.43 -1.36
CA GLU A 98 12.09 -2.82 -2.74
C GLU A 98 11.11 -3.98 -2.75
N GLY A 99 10.02 -3.83 -3.51
CA GLY A 99 8.93 -4.79 -3.55
C GLY A 99 7.90 -4.65 -2.44
N LEU A 100 8.15 -3.82 -1.45
CA LEU A 100 7.21 -3.59 -0.35
C LEU A 100 6.23 -2.48 -0.70
N VAL A 101 5.16 -2.38 0.09
CA VAL A 101 4.01 -1.54 -0.24
C VAL A 101 3.70 -0.59 0.91
N ILE A 102 3.43 0.66 0.56
CA ILE A 102 2.92 1.66 1.50
C ILE A 102 1.42 1.85 1.28
N LEU A 103 0.66 1.83 2.37
CA LEU A 103 -0.73 2.28 2.37
C LEU A 103 -0.87 3.46 3.32
N GLU A 104 -1.57 4.50 2.88
CA GLU A 104 -1.73 5.71 3.68
C GLU A 104 -2.92 5.56 4.63
N VAL A 105 -2.67 5.83 5.90
CA VAL A 105 -3.65 5.57 6.97
C VAL A 105 -4.92 6.41 6.79
N SER A 106 -4.81 7.63 6.29
CA SER A 106 -5.97 8.52 6.11
C SER A 106 -7.03 7.97 5.16
N ILE A 107 -6.65 7.03 4.29
CA ILE A 107 -7.56 6.44 3.31
C ILE A 107 -7.87 4.99 3.60
N LEU A 108 -7.50 4.50 4.78
CA LEU A 108 -7.75 3.14 5.23
C LEU A 108 -8.76 3.10 6.36
N ASP A 109 -9.61 2.08 6.34
CA ASP A 109 -10.26 1.58 7.53
C ASP A 109 -9.36 0.50 8.12
N ARG A 110 -8.97 0.69 9.38
CA ARG A 110 -8.07 -0.21 10.08
C ARG A 110 -8.88 -1.31 10.78
N PRO A 111 -8.23 -2.47 11.04
CA PRO A 111 -8.90 -3.55 11.76
C PRO A 111 -9.43 -3.07 13.11
N ARG A 112 -10.59 -3.56 13.48
CA ARG A 112 -11.14 -3.34 14.81
C ARG A 112 -10.57 -4.40 15.76
N LYS A 113 -10.31 -3.96 16.95
CA LYS A 113 -9.92 -4.89 18.02
C LYS A 113 -11.16 -5.47 18.70
#